data_fa80c05af4748135876036de7399b76e
#
_entry.id   fa80c05af4748135876036de7399b76e
#
_cell.length_a   1.000
_cell.length_b   1.000
_cell.length_c   1.000
_cell.angle_alpha   90.00
_cell.angle_beta   90.00
_cell.angle_gamma   90.00
#
_symmetry.space_group_name_H-M   'P 1'
#
loop_
_entity.id
_entity.type
_entity.pdbx_description
1 polymer ?
#
loop_
_entity_poly.entity_id
_entity_poly.type
_entity_poly.pdbx_seq_one_letter_code
_entity_poly.pdbx_strand_id
1 'polypeptide(L)'
;GGYARVGENLEVTGNEAMREYELLEGDLSVGDMVRFEKYGYPGDPLRAHGIAFEDIRFASPMGEFAAWQVDGTDDTWVVLVHGKGASRGEALRMLSVIEDAGLPSLTITYRNDDGAPEDPSGYYQYGLTEWNDLEAAAQYALAEGASDLIIVGYSMGGGIVTNFLYQSALVDRVAGVIFDSPMLDLGATVDLGGQNRNLPGFLTTVAKTISGFRFDIDWAALDYLSNVEEITVPVLLF
;
A
#
# COMPACT_ATOMS: atom_id res chain seq x y z
N GLY A 1 17.79 -5.71 -19.14
CA GLY A 1 16.34 -5.64 -19.01
C GLY A 1 15.81 -4.32 -19.50
N GLY A 2 14.51 -4.23 -19.75
CA GLY A 2 13.86 -3.04 -20.29
C GLY A 2 12.47 -2.85 -19.72
N TYR A 3 11.84 -1.78 -20.16
CA TYR A 3 10.45 -1.45 -19.85
C TYR A 3 9.67 -1.20 -21.15
N ALA A 4 8.52 -1.84 -21.29
CA ALA A 4 7.66 -1.71 -22.46
C ALA A 4 6.21 -1.43 -22.04
N ARG A 5 5.56 -0.56 -22.76
CA ARG A 5 4.11 -0.36 -22.66
C ARG A 5 3.42 -1.38 -23.56
N VAL A 6 2.45 -2.11 -23.02
CA VAL A 6 1.66 -3.09 -23.76
C VAL A 6 0.29 -2.51 -24.10
N GLY A 7 -0.11 -2.67 -25.35
CA GLY A 7 -1.41 -2.28 -25.88
C GLY A 7 -2.51 -3.30 -25.59
N GLU A 8 -3.62 -3.15 -26.32
CA GLU A 8 -4.76 -4.08 -26.24
C GLU A 8 -4.43 -5.47 -26.78
N ASN A 9 -5.24 -6.45 -26.46
CA ASN A 9 -5.14 -7.78 -27.05
C ASN A 9 -5.52 -7.73 -28.54
N LEU A 10 -4.61 -8.13 -29.41
CA LEU A 10 -4.90 -8.33 -30.84
C LEU A 10 -5.52 -9.70 -31.08
N GLU A 11 -5.00 -10.73 -30.40
CA GLU A 11 -5.48 -12.10 -30.50
C GLU A 11 -5.27 -12.81 -29.15
N VAL A 12 -6.21 -13.68 -28.78
CA VAL A 12 -6.10 -14.54 -27.59
C VAL A 12 -6.46 -15.96 -27.99
N THR A 13 -5.53 -16.90 -27.82
CA THR A 13 -5.73 -18.32 -28.14
C THR A 13 -5.26 -19.18 -26.96
N GLY A 14 -6.22 -19.74 -26.23
CA GLY A 14 -5.91 -20.54 -25.03
C GLY A 14 -5.24 -19.69 -23.94
N ASN A 15 -4.00 -20.04 -23.60
CA ASN A 15 -3.20 -19.31 -22.61
C ASN A 15 -2.23 -18.29 -23.23
N GLU A 16 -2.34 -18.07 -24.53
CA GLU A 16 -1.47 -17.16 -25.28
C GLU A 16 -2.25 -15.89 -25.64
N ALA A 17 -1.61 -14.74 -25.56
CA ALA A 17 -2.15 -13.46 -26.00
C ALA A 17 -1.11 -12.72 -26.84
N MET A 18 -1.55 -12.21 -27.99
CA MET A 18 -0.76 -11.32 -28.83
C MET A 18 -1.16 -9.90 -28.53
N ARG A 19 -0.18 -9.04 -28.31
CA ARG A 19 -0.37 -7.60 -28.03
C ARG A 19 0.64 -6.77 -28.80
N GLU A 20 0.25 -5.58 -29.19
CA GLU A 20 1.21 -4.57 -29.56
C GLU A 20 1.99 -4.12 -28.33
N TYR A 21 3.23 -3.70 -28.51
CA TYR A 21 4.01 -3.07 -27.46
C TYR A 21 4.87 -1.93 -28.00
N GLU A 22 5.11 -0.97 -27.15
CA GLU A 22 6.05 0.11 -27.36
C GLU A 22 7.21 -0.07 -26.37
N LEU A 23 8.42 -0.27 -26.89
CA LEU A 23 9.60 -0.38 -26.04
C LEU A 23 9.99 1.02 -25.56
N LEU A 24 9.88 1.27 -24.25
CA LEU A 24 10.18 2.56 -23.65
C LEU A 24 11.64 2.65 -23.20
N GLU A 25 12.24 1.51 -22.81
CA GLU A 25 13.61 1.45 -22.30
C GLU A 25 14.20 0.05 -22.47
N GLY A 26 15.52 -0.02 -22.70
CA GLY A 26 16.28 -1.25 -22.81
C GLY A 26 16.00 -2.04 -24.07
N ASP A 27 16.01 -3.35 -23.96
CA ASP A 27 15.79 -4.30 -25.05
C ASP A 27 14.87 -5.44 -24.62
N LEU A 28 14.15 -6.00 -25.58
CA LEU A 28 13.26 -7.14 -25.41
C LEU A 28 13.48 -8.12 -26.57
N SER A 29 13.71 -9.38 -26.24
CA SER A 29 13.97 -10.45 -27.20
C SER A 29 12.95 -11.56 -27.07
N VAL A 30 12.80 -12.36 -28.12
CA VAL A 30 11.95 -13.55 -28.09
C VAL A 30 12.47 -14.54 -27.05
N GLY A 31 11.62 -14.94 -26.13
CA GLY A 31 11.95 -15.85 -25.03
C GLY A 31 12.26 -15.16 -23.71
N ASP A 32 12.30 -13.82 -23.67
CA ASP A 32 12.49 -13.09 -22.42
C ASP A 32 11.30 -13.28 -21.48
N MET A 33 11.62 -13.44 -20.20
CA MET A 33 10.62 -13.42 -19.12
C MET A 33 10.20 -11.99 -18.85
N VAL A 34 8.91 -11.72 -18.93
CA VAL A 34 8.34 -10.40 -18.64
C VAL A 34 7.43 -10.45 -17.42
N ARG A 35 7.39 -9.34 -16.67
CA ARG A 35 6.47 -9.15 -15.58
C ARG A 35 5.55 -7.97 -15.91
N PHE A 36 4.24 -8.17 -15.76
CA PHE A 36 3.31 -7.06 -15.88
C PHE A 36 3.38 -6.18 -14.62
N GLU A 37 3.67 -4.90 -14.83
CA GLU A 37 3.57 -3.90 -13.78
C GLU A 37 2.10 -3.46 -13.67
N LYS A 38 1.50 -3.76 -12.54
CA LYS A 38 0.07 -3.51 -12.30
C LYS A 38 -0.26 -2.04 -11.98
N TYR A 39 0.75 -1.25 -11.61
CA TYR A 39 0.53 0.16 -11.23
C TYR A 39 0.58 1.13 -12.40
N GLY A 40 1.07 0.69 -13.55
CA GLY A 40 1.13 1.48 -14.77
C GLY A 40 2.28 2.49 -14.85
N TYR A 41 3.12 2.55 -13.82
CA TYR A 41 4.27 3.47 -13.75
C TYR A 41 5.57 2.70 -13.50
N PRO A 42 6.68 3.04 -14.20
CA PRO A 42 7.94 2.34 -14.06
C PRO A 42 8.76 2.87 -12.88
N GLY A 43 9.36 1.94 -12.14
CA GLY A 43 10.48 2.21 -11.23
C GLY A 43 10.14 3.06 -10.02
N ASP A 44 10.62 4.28 -10.02
CA ASP A 44 10.62 5.24 -8.92
C ASP A 44 10.03 6.61 -9.33
N PRO A 45 9.90 7.59 -8.43
CA PRO A 45 9.33 8.90 -8.74
C PRO A 45 10.02 9.64 -9.89
N LEU A 46 11.35 9.57 -9.97
CA LEU A 46 12.10 10.23 -11.02
C LEU A 46 11.81 9.61 -12.39
N ARG A 47 11.80 8.27 -12.43
CA ARG A 47 11.58 7.53 -13.67
C ARG A 47 10.12 7.60 -14.14
N ALA A 48 9.18 7.58 -13.20
CA ALA A 48 7.74 7.60 -13.50
C ALA A 48 7.26 8.97 -13.95
N HIS A 49 7.71 10.03 -13.27
CA HIS A 49 7.14 11.38 -13.39
C HIS A 49 8.19 12.49 -13.57
N GLY A 50 9.50 12.18 -13.48
CA GLY A 50 10.54 13.19 -13.45
C GLY A 50 10.66 13.92 -12.11
N ILE A 51 10.03 13.41 -11.06
CA ILE A 51 10.01 13.99 -9.72
C ILE A 51 11.29 13.60 -8.99
N ALA A 52 12.06 14.59 -8.54
CA ALA A 52 13.22 14.35 -7.69
C ALA A 52 12.80 13.81 -6.33
N PHE A 53 13.56 12.85 -5.81
CA PHE A 53 13.27 12.23 -4.52
C PHE A 53 14.56 11.79 -3.84
N GLU A 54 14.48 11.54 -2.54
CA GLU A 54 15.53 10.87 -1.77
C GLU A 54 15.05 9.48 -1.34
N ASP A 55 15.92 8.47 -1.46
CA ASP A 55 15.68 7.14 -0.90
C ASP A 55 16.26 7.12 0.51
N ILE A 56 15.39 7.39 1.49
CA ILE A 56 15.77 7.56 2.89
C ILE A 56 15.51 6.29 3.70
N ARG A 57 16.02 6.27 4.93
CA ARG A 57 15.67 5.27 5.94
C ARG A 57 15.19 5.94 7.20
N PHE A 58 14.13 5.43 7.78
CA PHE A 58 13.62 5.86 9.08
C PHE A 58 13.68 4.71 10.09
N ALA A 59 13.94 5.06 11.34
CA ALA A 59 14.09 4.08 12.43
C ALA A 59 12.73 3.71 13.02
N SER A 60 12.52 2.43 13.29
CA SER A 60 11.39 1.85 14.01
C SER A 60 11.92 0.90 15.09
N PRO A 61 11.10 0.51 16.10
CA PRO A 61 11.48 -0.55 17.04
C PRO A 61 11.84 -1.88 16.40
N MET A 62 11.37 -2.14 15.16
CA MET A 62 11.67 -3.36 14.39
C MET A 62 12.99 -3.28 13.63
N GLY A 63 13.55 -2.08 13.43
CA GLY A 63 14.73 -1.84 12.62
C GLY A 63 14.55 -0.62 11.71
N GLU A 64 15.26 -0.59 10.59
CA GLU A 64 15.18 0.50 9.62
C GLU A 64 14.29 0.13 8.44
N PHE A 65 13.39 1.04 8.07
CA PHE A 65 12.53 0.94 6.90
C PHE A 65 12.94 1.98 5.85
N ALA A 66 12.77 1.62 4.59
CA ALA A 66 13.04 2.53 3.48
C ALA A 66 11.79 3.35 3.12
N ALA A 67 12.01 4.58 2.70
CA ALA A 67 10.95 5.39 2.09
C ALA A 67 11.49 6.24 0.94
N TRP A 68 10.61 6.59 0.00
CA TRP A 68 10.86 7.69 -0.93
C TRP A 68 10.34 8.97 -0.34
N GLN A 69 11.22 9.93 -0.17
CA GLN A 69 10.88 11.27 0.27
C GLN A 69 10.92 12.20 -0.94
N VAL A 70 9.83 12.91 -1.15
CA VAL A 70 9.72 13.99 -2.14
C VAL A 70 9.54 15.29 -1.37
N ASP A 71 10.36 16.29 -1.70
CA ASP A 71 10.28 17.61 -1.09
C ASP A 71 9.03 18.37 -1.58
N GLY A 72 8.57 19.30 -0.77
CA GLY A 72 7.47 20.19 -1.07
C GLY A 72 7.68 21.58 -0.45
N THR A 73 6.69 22.44 -0.58
CA THR A 73 6.73 23.82 -0.08
C THR A 73 5.77 24.04 1.10
N ASP A 74 4.91 23.08 1.36
CA ASP A 74 3.93 23.09 2.44
C ASP A 74 4.51 22.40 3.70
N ASP A 75 3.94 22.66 4.86
CA ASP A 75 4.29 21.97 6.11
C ASP A 75 3.36 20.80 6.45
N THR A 76 2.34 20.55 5.63
CA THR A 76 1.51 19.35 5.68
C THR A 76 2.12 18.27 4.80
N TRP A 77 2.50 17.13 5.39
CA TRP A 77 3.12 16.05 4.65
C TRP A 77 2.12 14.94 4.31
N VAL A 78 2.33 14.29 3.17
CA VAL A 78 1.53 13.12 2.74
C VAL A 78 2.31 11.83 2.97
N VAL A 79 1.79 10.92 3.80
CA VAL A 79 2.38 9.59 4.02
C VAL A 79 1.56 8.55 3.24
N LEU A 80 2.23 7.80 2.34
CA LEU A 80 1.56 6.84 1.46
C LEU A 80 1.92 5.40 1.86
N VAL A 81 0.88 4.59 2.06
CA VAL A 81 0.94 3.22 2.59
C VAL A 81 0.32 2.27 1.57
N HIS A 82 1.15 1.46 0.93
CA HIS A 82 0.72 0.53 -0.13
C HIS A 82 -0.04 -0.69 0.41
N GLY A 83 -0.67 -1.44 -0.49
CA GLY A 83 -1.41 -2.65 -0.20
C GLY A 83 -0.55 -3.91 -0.10
N LYS A 84 -1.21 -5.04 0.23
CA LYS A 84 -0.56 -6.34 0.38
C LYS A 84 0.13 -6.81 -0.91
N GLY A 85 1.40 -7.20 -0.78
CA GLY A 85 2.20 -7.69 -1.90
C GLY A 85 2.39 -6.65 -3.00
N ALA A 86 2.18 -5.40 -2.66
CA ALA A 86 2.55 -4.24 -3.44
C ALA A 86 3.95 -3.74 -3.04
N SER A 87 4.28 -2.55 -3.43
CA SER A 87 5.49 -1.86 -3.06
C SER A 87 5.24 -0.35 -3.09
N ARG A 88 6.24 0.44 -2.76
CA ARG A 88 6.21 1.91 -2.91
C ARG A 88 5.74 2.37 -4.31
N GLY A 89 5.94 1.55 -5.34
CA GLY A 89 5.47 1.83 -6.70
C GLY A 89 3.95 2.01 -6.83
N GLU A 90 3.14 1.50 -5.89
CA GLU A 90 1.69 1.71 -5.90
C GLU A 90 1.31 3.19 -5.70
N ALA A 91 2.11 3.94 -4.96
CA ALA A 91 1.89 5.35 -4.69
C ALA A 91 2.15 6.26 -5.91
N LEU A 92 2.90 5.79 -6.91
CA LEU A 92 3.27 6.60 -8.09
C LEU A 92 2.05 7.18 -8.80
N ARG A 93 0.90 6.49 -8.74
CA ARG A 93 -0.35 6.97 -9.36
C ARG A 93 -0.94 8.24 -8.73
N MET A 94 -0.56 8.59 -7.49
CA MET A 94 -0.99 9.82 -6.83
C MET A 94 0.13 10.86 -6.70
N LEU A 95 1.37 10.44 -6.90
CA LEU A 95 2.52 11.27 -6.53
C LEU A 95 2.60 12.58 -7.31
N SER A 96 2.23 12.56 -8.61
CA SER A 96 2.21 13.81 -9.42
C SER A 96 1.17 14.81 -8.90
N VAL A 97 0.02 14.35 -8.42
CA VAL A 97 -1.01 15.23 -7.86
C VAL A 97 -0.55 15.84 -6.54
N ILE A 98 0.16 15.08 -5.73
CA ILE A 98 0.71 15.52 -4.44
C ILE A 98 1.81 16.57 -4.68
N GLU A 99 2.69 16.30 -5.64
CA GLU A 99 3.77 17.24 -6.05
C GLU A 99 3.20 18.52 -6.63
N ASP A 100 2.21 18.42 -7.54
CA ASP A 100 1.50 19.60 -8.10
C ASP A 100 0.82 20.44 -7.01
N ALA A 101 0.40 19.83 -5.92
CA ALA A 101 -0.16 20.51 -4.74
C ALA A 101 0.91 21.16 -3.85
N GLY A 102 2.19 20.91 -4.10
CA GLY A 102 3.32 21.43 -3.32
C GLY A 102 3.51 20.72 -1.96
N LEU A 103 2.87 19.56 -1.76
CA LEU A 103 2.93 18.83 -0.51
C LEU A 103 4.17 17.92 -0.48
N PRO A 104 5.02 18.00 0.55
CA PRO A 104 6.04 16.98 0.78
C PRO A 104 5.41 15.60 0.97
N SER A 105 6.09 14.55 0.53
CA SER A 105 5.53 13.20 0.68
C SER A 105 6.56 12.16 1.08
N LEU A 106 6.05 11.14 1.78
CA LEU A 106 6.82 9.99 2.25
C LEU A 106 6.10 8.71 1.83
N THR A 107 6.64 8.01 0.82
CA THR A 107 6.12 6.70 0.39
C THR A 107 6.90 5.61 1.10
N ILE A 108 6.27 4.91 2.03
CA ILE A 108 6.94 4.02 2.97
C ILE A 108 6.95 2.55 2.54
N THR A 109 7.96 1.81 3.02
CA THR A 109 7.86 0.36 3.25
C THR A 109 7.43 0.09 4.68
N TYR A 110 6.91 -1.10 4.93
CA TYR A 110 6.61 -1.59 6.26
C TYR A 110 7.06 -3.06 6.39
N ARG A 111 6.86 -3.67 7.57
CA ARG A 111 7.30 -5.05 7.84
C ARG A 111 6.81 -6.05 6.80
N ASN A 112 7.64 -7.05 6.52
CA ASN A 112 7.44 -8.09 5.50
C ASN A 112 7.51 -7.62 4.04
N ASP A 113 7.84 -6.35 3.78
CA ASP A 113 8.20 -5.91 2.43
C ASP A 113 9.59 -6.41 2.05
N ASP A 114 9.85 -6.46 0.75
CA ASP A 114 11.16 -6.88 0.24
C ASP A 114 12.29 -5.97 0.76
N GLY A 115 13.23 -6.56 1.47
CA GLY A 115 14.35 -5.85 2.10
C GLY A 115 14.01 -5.07 3.38
N ALA A 116 12.79 -5.19 3.91
CA ALA A 116 12.39 -4.63 5.19
C ALA A 116 12.48 -5.69 6.32
N PRO A 117 12.49 -5.28 7.61
CA PRO A 117 12.38 -6.19 8.73
C PRO A 117 11.13 -7.07 8.64
N GLU A 118 11.26 -8.34 9.05
CA GLU A 118 10.14 -9.27 9.08
C GLU A 118 9.37 -9.18 10.40
N ASP A 119 8.05 -9.32 10.36
CA ASP A 119 7.23 -9.53 11.54
C ASP A 119 7.64 -10.86 12.21
N PRO A 120 7.65 -10.97 13.55
CA PRO A 120 7.98 -12.22 14.24
C PRO A 120 7.13 -13.43 13.82
N SER A 121 5.92 -13.21 13.33
CA SER A 121 5.07 -14.27 12.77
C SER A 121 5.49 -14.73 11.37
N GLY A 122 6.31 -13.95 10.65
CA GLY A 122 6.67 -14.14 9.25
C GLY A 122 5.54 -13.82 8.27
N TYR A 123 4.42 -13.23 8.73
CA TYR A 123 3.25 -12.94 7.91
C TYR A 123 2.76 -11.50 8.11
N TYR A 124 2.12 -10.95 7.08
CA TYR A 124 1.34 -9.71 7.23
C TYR A 124 0.21 -9.92 8.23
N GLN A 125 0.06 -8.98 9.14
CA GLN A 125 -0.99 -8.94 10.16
C GLN A 125 -2.16 -8.01 9.77
N TYR A 126 -2.19 -7.57 8.51
CA TYR A 126 -3.27 -6.78 7.89
C TYR A 126 -3.61 -5.48 8.62
N GLY A 127 -2.62 -4.87 9.26
CA GLY A 127 -2.73 -3.62 9.99
C GLY A 127 -2.54 -3.77 11.50
N LEU A 128 -2.71 -4.99 12.08
CA LEU A 128 -2.61 -5.18 13.53
C LEU A 128 -1.22 -4.86 14.10
N THR A 129 -0.17 -5.04 13.34
CA THR A 129 1.20 -4.72 13.76
C THR A 129 1.88 -3.69 12.88
N GLU A 130 1.53 -3.60 11.59
CA GLU A 130 2.12 -2.71 10.60
C GLU A 130 1.86 -1.23 10.90
N TRP A 131 0.79 -0.91 11.66
CA TRP A 131 0.52 0.47 12.06
C TRP A 131 1.66 1.09 12.89
N ASN A 132 2.46 0.28 13.60
CA ASN A 132 3.64 0.77 14.33
C ASN A 132 4.74 1.27 13.39
N ASP A 133 4.83 0.69 12.19
CA ASP A 133 5.80 1.11 11.17
C ASP A 133 5.35 2.43 10.54
N LEU A 134 4.03 2.59 10.33
CA LEU A 134 3.42 3.86 9.94
C LEU A 134 3.61 4.93 11.03
N GLU A 135 3.47 4.58 12.32
CA GLU A 135 3.75 5.50 13.42
C GLU A 135 5.20 6.00 13.40
N ALA A 136 6.15 5.09 13.16
CA ALA A 136 7.56 5.47 13.04
C ALA A 136 7.81 6.41 11.85
N ALA A 137 7.15 6.16 10.71
CA ALA A 137 7.21 7.05 9.55
C ALA A 137 6.58 8.42 9.83
N ALA A 138 5.44 8.45 10.54
CA ALA A 138 4.79 9.68 10.97
C ALA A 138 5.69 10.49 11.93
N GLN A 139 6.34 9.82 12.88
CA GLN A 139 7.31 10.46 13.78
C GLN A 139 8.50 11.03 12.99
N TYR A 140 9.00 10.32 11.99
CA TYR A 140 10.04 10.82 11.11
C TYR A 140 9.59 12.09 10.38
N ALA A 141 8.42 12.08 9.72
CA ALA A 141 7.91 13.24 9.00
C ALA A 141 7.75 14.47 9.93
N LEU A 142 7.24 14.27 11.15
CA LEU A 142 7.12 15.33 12.15
C LEU A 142 8.49 15.85 12.62
N ALA A 143 9.50 15.00 12.74
CA ALA A 143 10.87 15.40 13.09
C ALA A 143 11.56 16.18 11.96
N GLU A 144 11.23 15.88 10.70
CA GLU A 144 11.70 16.61 9.52
C GLU A 144 10.90 17.90 9.25
N GLY A 145 9.94 18.25 10.10
CA GLY A 145 9.28 19.56 10.08
C GLY A 145 7.81 19.56 9.65
N ALA A 146 7.19 18.38 9.45
CA ALA A 146 5.76 18.34 9.21
C ALA A 146 4.98 18.96 10.39
N SER A 147 4.01 19.82 10.10
CA SER A 147 3.05 20.32 11.09
C SER A 147 1.90 19.33 11.25
N ASP A 148 1.38 18.82 10.15
CA ASP A 148 0.25 17.90 10.05
C ASP A 148 0.50 16.85 8.98
N LEU A 149 -0.29 15.77 9.03
CA LEU A 149 -0.17 14.64 8.13
C LEU A 149 -1.48 14.38 7.39
N ILE A 150 -1.39 14.13 6.10
CA ILE A 150 -2.42 13.43 5.33
C ILE A 150 -1.91 12.01 5.10
N ILE A 151 -2.71 11.00 5.42
CA ILE A 151 -2.27 9.61 5.26
C ILE A 151 -3.10 8.94 4.17
N VAL A 152 -2.42 8.31 3.22
CA VAL A 152 -3.05 7.61 2.10
C VAL A 152 -2.86 6.10 2.28
N GLY A 153 -3.96 5.35 2.31
CA GLY A 153 -3.94 3.89 2.44
C GLY A 153 -4.55 3.19 1.23
N TYR A 154 -3.78 2.31 0.60
CA TYR A 154 -4.23 1.48 -0.52
C TYR A 154 -4.54 0.06 -0.05
N SER A 155 -5.73 -0.47 -0.35
CA SER A 155 -6.10 -1.85 -0.03
C SER A 155 -5.77 -2.23 1.43
N MET A 156 -4.85 -3.16 1.71
CA MET A 156 -4.38 -3.50 3.07
C MET A 156 -3.81 -2.27 3.81
N GLY A 157 -3.19 -1.33 3.10
CA GLY A 157 -2.75 -0.05 3.67
C GLY A 157 -3.90 0.72 4.33
N GLY A 158 -5.13 0.56 3.85
CA GLY A 158 -6.32 1.10 4.52
C GLY A 158 -6.52 0.55 5.93
N GLY A 159 -6.34 -0.76 6.14
CA GLY A 159 -6.38 -1.38 7.46
C GLY A 159 -5.24 -0.89 8.37
N ILE A 160 -4.04 -0.72 7.81
CA ILE A 160 -2.88 -0.15 8.53
C ILE A 160 -3.19 1.27 9.01
N VAL A 161 -3.69 2.12 8.12
CA VAL A 161 -4.06 3.51 8.45
C VAL A 161 -5.19 3.56 9.46
N THR A 162 -6.21 2.71 9.31
CA THR A 162 -7.33 2.69 10.24
C THR A 162 -6.89 2.26 11.64
N ASN A 163 -6.04 1.23 11.75
CA ASN A 163 -5.52 0.83 13.06
C ASN A 163 -4.57 1.88 13.67
N PHE A 164 -3.82 2.59 12.84
CA PHE A 164 -3.06 3.77 13.27
C PHE A 164 -3.99 4.83 13.89
N LEU A 165 -5.12 5.14 13.26
CA LEU A 165 -6.09 6.11 13.82
C LEU A 165 -6.68 5.66 15.15
N TYR A 166 -6.80 4.35 15.40
CA TYR A 166 -7.31 3.83 16.69
C TYR A 166 -6.25 3.74 17.78
N GLN A 167 -4.99 3.54 17.43
CA GLN A 167 -3.95 3.18 18.40
C GLN A 167 -2.90 4.28 18.63
N SER A 168 -2.66 5.13 17.61
CA SER A 168 -1.57 6.09 17.65
C SER A 168 -1.86 7.28 18.55
N ALA A 169 -0.85 7.70 19.30
CA ALA A 169 -0.89 8.97 20.02
C ALA A 169 -0.74 10.19 19.08
N LEU A 170 -0.47 9.98 17.80
CA LEU A 170 -0.27 11.03 16.79
C LEU A 170 -1.54 11.37 16.02
N VAL A 171 -2.70 10.79 16.37
CA VAL A 171 -3.96 11.01 15.64
C VAL A 171 -4.34 12.50 15.55
N ASP A 172 -4.03 13.30 16.57
CA ASP A 172 -4.27 14.75 16.59
C ASP A 172 -3.40 15.52 15.56
N ARG A 173 -2.41 14.88 14.97
CA ARG A 173 -1.55 15.42 13.90
C ARG A 173 -2.01 14.99 12.51
N VAL A 174 -3.11 14.25 12.41
CA VAL A 174 -3.67 13.80 11.14
C VAL A 174 -4.74 14.78 10.69
N ALA A 175 -4.43 15.56 9.64
CA ALA A 175 -5.37 16.50 9.02
C ALA A 175 -6.45 15.80 8.20
N GLY A 176 -6.19 14.57 7.73
CA GLY A 176 -7.16 13.77 7.01
C GLY A 176 -6.57 12.48 6.45
N VAL A 177 -7.44 11.59 6.01
CA VAL A 177 -7.03 10.32 5.38
C VAL A 177 -7.68 10.15 4.01
N ILE A 178 -6.96 9.49 3.12
CA ILE A 178 -7.42 9.12 1.79
C ILE A 178 -7.34 7.61 1.68
N PHE A 179 -8.45 6.97 1.41
CA PHE A 179 -8.53 5.53 1.20
C PHE A 179 -8.83 5.20 -0.26
N ASP A 180 -7.97 4.41 -0.87
CA ASP A 180 -8.19 3.86 -2.20
C ASP A 180 -8.46 2.36 -2.08
N SER A 181 -9.73 1.97 -2.27
CA SER A 181 -10.19 0.58 -2.18
C SER A 181 -9.74 -0.12 -0.89
N PRO A 182 -9.93 0.46 0.30
CA PRO A 182 -9.33 -0.03 1.54
C PRO A 182 -9.90 -1.38 1.95
N MET A 183 -9.05 -2.23 2.52
CA MET A 183 -9.45 -3.45 3.22
C MET A 183 -9.75 -3.07 4.67
N LEU A 184 -11.03 -2.90 5.01
CA LEU A 184 -11.49 -2.51 6.35
C LEU A 184 -12.15 -3.66 7.14
N ASP A 185 -12.46 -4.77 6.47
CA ASP A 185 -12.92 -6.02 7.07
C ASP A 185 -12.36 -7.19 6.26
N LEU A 186 -11.35 -7.86 6.83
CA LEU A 186 -10.73 -9.00 6.17
C LEU A 186 -11.70 -10.18 6.07
N GLY A 187 -12.55 -10.38 7.08
CA GLY A 187 -13.55 -11.46 7.10
C GLY A 187 -14.55 -11.31 5.97
N ALA A 188 -15.12 -10.13 5.81
CA ALA A 188 -16.03 -9.80 4.70
C ALA A 188 -15.32 -9.86 3.34
N THR A 189 -14.07 -9.42 3.26
CA THR A 189 -13.25 -9.51 2.03
C THR A 189 -13.08 -10.97 1.58
N VAL A 190 -12.80 -11.89 2.50
CA VAL A 190 -12.69 -13.32 2.21
C VAL A 190 -14.03 -13.91 1.76
N ASP A 191 -15.13 -13.54 2.42
CA ASP A 191 -16.46 -14.01 2.06
C ASP A 191 -16.88 -13.51 0.66
N LEU A 192 -16.64 -12.25 0.34
CA LEU A 192 -16.87 -11.69 -0.99
C LEU A 192 -16.01 -12.40 -2.05
N GLY A 193 -14.74 -12.66 -1.75
CA GLY A 193 -13.85 -13.43 -2.61
C GLY A 193 -14.34 -14.84 -2.89
N GLY A 194 -14.97 -15.48 -1.91
CA GLY A 194 -15.66 -16.78 -2.07
C GLY A 194 -16.90 -16.68 -2.95
N GLN A 195 -17.75 -15.69 -2.70
CA GLN A 195 -18.97 -15.45 -3.49
C GLN A 195 -18.65 -15.19 -4.97
N ASN A 196 -17.66 -14.36 -5.26
CA ASN A 196 -17.21 -14.07 -6.62
C ASN A 196 -16.69 -15.30 -7.38
N ARG A 197 -16.32 -16.36 -6.66
CA ARG A 197 -15.91 -17.66 -7.21
C ARG A 197 -17.02 -18.71 -7.15
N ASN A 198 -18.25 -18.31 -6.79
CA ASN A 198 -19.39 -19.20 -6.60
C ASN A 198 -19.13 -20.33 -5.57
N LEU A 199 -18.32 -20.07 -4.55
CA LEU A 199 -18.08 -21.01 -3.48
C LEU A 199 -19.24 -20.98 -2.46
N PRO A 200 -19.72 -22.12 -1.99
CA PRO A 200 -20.69 -22.16 -0.89
C PRO A 200 -20.12 -21.49 0.37
N GLY A 201 -20.92 -20.66 1.06
CA GLY A 201 -20.47 -19.87 2.20
C GLY A 201 -19.88 -20.67 3.38
N PHE A 202 -20.28 -21.94 3.54
CA PHE A 202 -19.67 -22.78 4.58
C PHE A 202 -18.17 -23.04 4.33
N LEU A 203 -17.71 -23.00 3.05
CA LEU A 203 -16.29 -23.19 2.72
C LEU A 203 -15.44 -22.00 3.19
N THR A 204 -15.93 -20.78 3.05
CA THR A 204 -15.23 -19.59 3.57
C THR A 204 -15.20 -19.60 5.11
N THR A 205 -16.29 -20.05 5.76
CA THR A 205 -16.33 -20.21 7.21
C THR A 205 -15.29 -21.25 7.69
N VAL A 206 -15.23 -22.40 7.04
CA VAL A 206 -14.22 -23.44 7.37
C VAL A 206 -12.81 -22.92 7.11
N ALA A 207 -12.58 -22.24 5.98
CA ALA A 207 -11.27 -21.69 5.66
C ALA A 207 -10.84 -20.63 6.69
N LYS A 208 -11.74 -19.73 7.10
CA LYS A 208 -11.49 -18.74 8.17
C LYS A 208 -11.17 -19.43 9.51
N THR A 209 -11.91 -20.47 9.87
CA THR A 209 -11.66 -21.23 11.12
C THR A 209 -10.28 -21.90 11.10
N ILE A 210 -9.93 -22.56 9.99
CA ILE A 210 -8.63 -23.22 9.86
C ILE A 210 -7.49 -22.21 9.86
N SER A 211 -7.62 -21.11 9.11
CA SER A 211 -6.57 -20.09 9.05
C SER A 211 -6.44 -19.31 10.36
N GLY A 212 -7.53 -19.02 11.06
CA GLY A 212 -7.48 -18.45 12.40
C GLY A 212 -6.66 -19.34 13.35
N PHE A 213 -6.94 -20.64 13.36
CA PHE A 213 -6.21 -21.58 14.23
C PHE A 213 -4.75 -21.80 13.79
N ARG A 214 -4.49 -21.86 12.48
CA ARG A 214 -3.15 -22.18 11.95
C ARG A 214 -2.20 -21.00 11.96
N PHE A 215 -2.69 -19.78 11.73
CA PHE A 215 -1.91 -18.55 11.53
C PHE A 215 -2.19 -17.50 12.60
N ASP A 216 -2.93 -17.88 13.64
CA ASP A 216 -3.32 -17.01 14.75
C ASP A 216 -4.02 -15.72 14.29
N ILE A 217 -4.91 -15.83 13.29
CA ILE A 217 -5.64 -14.67 12.75
C ILE A 217 -6.83 -14.39 13.67
N ASP A 218 -6.82 -13.23 14.32
CA ASP A 218 -7.99 -12.70 15.02
C ASP A 218 -8.90 -11.96 14.01
N TRP A 219 -9.90 -12.69 13.52
CA TRP A 219 -10.84 -12.15 12.55
C TRP A 219 -11.67 -10.98 13.08
N ALA A 220 -11.93 -10.94 14.39
CA ALA A 220 -12.69 -9.85 15.01
C ALA A 220 -11.85 -8.57 15.12
N ALA A 221 -10.55 -8.70 15.41
CA ALA A 221 -9.63 -7.58 15.45
C ALA A 221 -9.38 -6.97 14.05
N LEU A 222 -9.67 -7.71 12.97
CA LEU A 222 -9.54 -7.29 11.57
C LEU A 222 -10.85 -6.75 10.96
N ASP A 223 -11.88 -6.55 11.78
CA ASP A 223 -13.09 -5.79 11.44
C ASP A 223 -12.95 -4.36 11.98
N TYR A 224 -12.29 -3.53 11.18
CA TYR A 224 -12.09 -2.11 11.50
C TYR A 224 -13.37 -1.28 11.39
N LEU A 225 -14.42 -1.81 10.72
CA LEU A 225 -15.69 -1.10 10.57
C LEU A 225 -16.51 -1.10 11.86
N SER A 226 -16.26 -2.04 12.76
CA SER A 226 -16.98 -2.13 14.06
C SER A 226 -16.76 -0.92 14.97
N ASN A 227 -15.69 -0.14 14.75
CA ASN A 227 -15.35 1.04 15.55
C ASN A 227 -15.21 2.31 14.67
N VAL A 228 -15.86 2.34 13.51
CA VAL A 228 -15.69 3.45 12.54
C VAL A 228 -16.09 4.82 13.10
N GLU A 229 -16.97 4.87 14.09
CA GLU A 229 -17.36 6.08 14.80
C GLU A 229 -16.23 6.72 15.62
N GLU A 230 -15.15 6.00 15.88
CA GLU A 230 -13.94 6.56 16.55
C GLU A 230 -13.08 7.38 15.59
N ILE A 231 -13.31 7.27 14.27
CA ILE A 231 -12.60 8.07 13.27
C ILE A 231 -13.19 9.47 13.22
N THR A 232 -12.45 10.43 13.74
CA THR A 232 -12.88 11.83 13.83
C THR A 232 -12.23 12.75 12.80
N VAL A 233 -11.23 12.24 12.07
CA VAL A 233 -10.54 13.00 11.02
C VAL A 233 -11.33 12.97 9.70
N PRO A 234 -11.17 13.98 8.82
CA PRO A 234 -11.76 13.96 7.48
C PRO A 234 -11.31 12.71 6.68
N VAL A 235 -12.26 12.06 6.02
CA VAL A 235 -12.01 10.86 5.22
C VAL A 235 -12.45 11.09 3.78
N LEU A 236 -11.56 10.83 2.83
CA LEU A 236 -11.87 10.71 1.41
C LEU A 236 -11.74 9.23 1.01
N LEU A 237 -12.80 8.68 0.41
CA LEU A 237 -12.88 7.27 0.04
C LEU A 237 -13.16 7.10 -1.46
N PHE A 238 -12.37 6.24 -2.11
CA PHE A 238 -12.55 5.84 -3.51
C PHE A 238 -12.85 4.36 -3.64
#